data_cb8cbfd28efc5a4cbca2ca968fb07769
#
_entry.id   cb8cbfd28efc5a4cbca2ca968fb07769
#
_cell.length_a   1.000
_cell.length_b   1.000
_cell.length_c   1.000
_cell.angle_alpha   90.00
_cell.angle_beta   90.00
_cell.angle_gamma   90.00
#
_symmetry.space_group_name_H-M   'P 1'
#
loop_
_entity.id
_entity.type
_entity.pdbx_description
1 polymer ?
#
loop_
_entity_poly.entity_id
_entity_poly.type
_entity_poly.pdbx_seq_one_letter_code
_entity_poly.pdbx_strand_id
1 'polypeptide(L)'
;MTHKHRITAFLLASLLFLSVISTGCAEQTDLPPADESATDSESESVSDTEVTSAPDTSAPEKDEPAVPADDFHSELQYNKIHDPKYENVEKYAKGKRELSRPDGILLDFSADGLPEAASYTVQYSDNASFTDAVTVEGLTEQNYRVLNLKLGQKLFWRAGTDAANAEDGTVHELTVAEQGPRNLFIDGVSNVRDIGGYASSLVEGGKIRQGLYYRVAKPDDITEAGMAEILRLGIRREIDLRDADQCNGPYVDGVAYTAVSIPSGTEPTRFEAFDAEYRQIFALIANADAAPVYLHCTAGADRTGICTFMLLTVCGAEYDDIARDYLFTNFSTQGSRVSNYTSEFKQWWKKLDAFEGDTKADKAKSWLVSKGVPAEQVETIREFVVEGYTAS
;
A
#
# COMPACT_ATOMS: atom_id res chain seq x y z
N MET A 1 -8.04 30.12 -37.78
CA MET A 1 -7.04 29.17 -38.31
C MET A 1 -6.81 28.15 -37.23
N THR A 2 -7.42 27.02 -37.40
CA THR A 2 -7.49 25.93 -36.39
C THR A 2 -6.48 24.84 -36.77
N HIS A 3 -5.45 24.65 -35.97
CA HIS A 3 -4.56 23.49 -36.09
C HIS A 3 -5.06 22.33 -35.21
N LYS A 4 -5.54 21.30 -35.87
CA LYS A 4 -5.79 19.97 -35.28
C LYS A 4 -4.48 19.18 -35.32
N HIS A 5 -3.91 18.85 -34.17
CA HIS A 5 -2.86 17.84 -34.09
C HIS A 5 -3.48 16.46 -33.86
N ARG A 6 -3.23 15.58 -34.81
CA ARG A 6 -3.49 14.12 -34.69
C ARG A 6 -2.29 13.51 -33.98
N ILE A 7 -2.54 12.83 -32.88
CA ILE A 7 -1.55 12.00 -32.19
C ILE A 7 -1.63 10.60 -32.80
N THR A 8 -0.53 10.18 -33.38
CA THR A 8 -0.35 8.81 -33.92
C THR A 8 0.41 8.01 -32.85
N ALA A 9 -0.20 6.95 -32.36
CA ALA A 9 0.45 6.04 -31.42
C ALA A 9 1.53 5.21 -32.12
N PHE A 10 2.74 5.20 -31.57
CA PHE A 10 3.83 4.33 -31.97
C PHE A 10 3.92 3.16 -30.97
N LEU A 11 3.68 1.97 -31.46
CA LEU A 11 4.04 0.73 -30.79
C LEU A 11 5.55 0.51 -30.91
N LEU A 12 6.26 0.40 -29.79
CA LEU A 12 7.64 -0.10 -29.77
C LEU A 12 7.64 -1.55 -29.28
N ALA A 13 8.12 -2.42 -30.15
CA ALA A 13 8.33 -3.83 -29.89
C ALA A 13 9.55 -4.05 -29.00
N SER A 14 9.42 -4.91 -28.01
CA SER A 14 10.49 -5.34 -27.12
C SER A 14 11.38 -6.38 -27.79
N LEU A 15 12.68 -6.13 -27.88
CA LEU A 15 13.70 -7.08 -28.28
C LEU A 15 14.11 -7.97 -27.11
N LEU A 16 13.99 -9.29 -27.34
CA LEU A 16 14.60 -10.34 -26.52
C LEU A 16 16.12 -10.30 -26.63
N PHE A 17 16.80 -10.34 -25.50
CA PHE A 17 18.21 -10.76 -25.42
C PHE A 17 18.32 -12.07 -24.65
N LEU A 18 18.72 -13.13 -25.40
CA LEU A 18 19.26 -14.36 -24.86
C LEU A 18 20.73 -14.11 -24.46
N SER A 19 21.14 -14.53 -23.28
CA SER A 19 22.55 -14.85 -23.01
C SER A 19 22.72 -15.91 -21.92
N VAL A 20 23.10 -17.04 -22.37
CA VAL A 20 24.31 -17.82 -22.01
C VAL A 20 24.47 -18.26 -20.55
N ILE A 21 24.35 -19.58 -20.43
CA ILE A 21 24.67 -20.46 -19.31
C ILE A 21 26.18 -20.42 -19.00
N SER A 22 26.53 -20.28 -17.73
CA SER A 22 27.81 -20.75 -17.21
C SER A 22 27.60 -21.55 -15.93
N THR A 23 28.04 -22.78 -16.01
CA THR A 23 28.14 -23.81 -14.97
C THR A 23 29.17 -23.44 -13.90
N GLY A 24 28.87 -23.68 -12.63
CA GLY A 24 29.83 -23.61 -11.54
C GLY A 24 29.32 -24.25 -10.26
N CYS A 25 29.79 -25.44 -10.03
CA CYS A 25 29.98 -26.23 -8.80
C CYS A 25 29.14 -25.99 -7.55
N ALA A 26 28.60 -27.11 -7.11
CA ALA A 26 27.99 -27.38 -5.82
C ALA A 26 29.00 -27.42 -4.68
N GLU A 27 28.62 -26.91 -3.53
CA GLU A 27 29.15 -27.36 -2.24
C GLU A 27 27.95 -27.69 -1.33
N GLN A 28 27.93 -28.98 -0.97
CA GLN A 28 27.02 -29.57 0.00
C GLN A 28 27.54 -29.24 1.41
N THR A 29 26.68 -28.77 2.30
CA THR A 29 26.93 -28.88 3.74
C THR A 29 25.71 -29.51 4.42
N ASP A 30 26.01 -30.56 5.15
CA ASP A 30 25.15 -31.48 5.87
C ASP A 30 24.31 -30.80 6.96
N LEU A 31 23.06 -31.26 7.08
CA LEU A 31 22.19 -31.06 8.25
C LEU A 31 22.15 -32.36 9.07
N PRO A 32 22.18 -32.29 10.40
CA PRO A 32 21.96 -33.45 11.25
C PRO A 32 20.47 -33.80 11.42
N PRO A 33 20.14 -35.05 11.77
CA PRO A 33 18.80 -35.60 11.73
C PRO A 33 17.94 -35.24 12.94
N ALA A 34 16.64 -35.19 12.70
CA ALA A 34 15.61 -35.02 13.72
C ALA A 34 15.38 -36.31 14.50
N ASP A 35 15.18 -36.17 15.79
CA ASP A 35 14.89 -37.27 16.74
C ASP A 35 13.36 -37.44 16.84
N GLU A 36 12.94 -38.71 16.64
CA GLU A 36 11.56 -39.15 16.84
C GLU A 36 11.36 -39.60 18.31
N SER A 37 10.28 -39.17 18.93
CA SER A 37 9.71 -39.96 20.02
C SER A 37 8.18 -39.85 20.05
N ALA A 38 7.57 -41.01 19.80
CA ALA A 38 6.14 -41.29 19.96
C ALA A 38 5.81 -41.66 21.41
N THR A 39 4.57 -41.38 21.83
CA THR A 39 3.75 -42.20 22.76
C THR A 39 2.31 -41.74 22.69
N ASP A 40 1.45 -42.54 22.24
CA ASP A 40 0.43 -43.48 22.68
C ASP A 40 -0.66 -42.97 23.65
N SER A 41 -1.91 -43.36 23.22
CA SER A 41 -3.13 -43.76 23.95
C SER A 41 -3.94 -42.66 24.65
N GLU A 42 -5.26 -42.63 24.63
CA GLU A 42 -6.29 -43.66 24.80
C GLU A 42 -7.66 -43.20 24.30
N SER A 43 -8.49 -44.15 23.94
CA SER A 43 -9.87 -44.07 23.50
C SER A 43 -10.84 -44.03 24.69
N GLU A 44 -11.88 -43.19 24.64
CA GLU A 44 -13.13 -43.49 25.33
C GLU A 44 -14.35 -43.19 24.45
N SER A 45 -15.18 -44.18 24.31
CA SER A 45 -16.47 -44.22 23.66
C SER A 45 -17.59 -43.84 24.62
N VAL A 46 -18.53 -42.98 24.25
CA VAL A 46 -19.88 -42.95 24.82
C VAL A 46 -20.91 -42.59 23.75
N SER A 47 -21.88 -43.47 23.69
CA SER A 47 -23.10 -43.67 22.97
C SER A 47 -24.01 -42.52 22.56
N ASP A 48 -24.66 -42.81 21.45
CA ASP A 48 -25.85 -42.28 20.76
C ASP A 48 -26.93 -41.60 21.59
N THR A 49 -27.39 -40.47 21.05
CA THR A 49 -28.84 -40.14 21.09
C THR A 49 -29.21 -39.44 19.76
N GLU A 50 -30.01 -40.11 18.94
CA GLU A 50 -30.66 -39.57 17.75
C GLU A 50 -31.61 -38.44 18.12
N VAL A 51 -31.39 -37.28 17.46
CA VAL A 51 -32.43 -36.27 17.27
C VAL A 51 -32.47 -35.92 15.78
N THR A 52 -33.52 -36.44 15.15
CA THR A 52 -33.84 -36.11 13.76
C THR A 52 -34.32 -34.68 13.63
N SER A 53 -33.53 -33.83 12.97
CA SER A 53 -33.97 -32.57 12.39
C SER A 53 -33.60 -32.55 10.91
N ALA A 54 -34.52 -32.02 10.08
CA ALA A 54 -34.43 -31.97 8.62
C ALA A 54 -33.16 -31.31 8.11
N PRO A 55 -32.66 -31.65 6.91
CA PRO A 55 -31.42 -31.11 6.40
C PRO A 55 -31.60 -29.65 5.98
N ASP A 56 -30.91 -28.79 6.68
CA ASP A 56 -30.60 -27.43 6.21
C ASP A 56 -29.57 -27.57 5.09
N THR A 57 -30.02 -27.38 3.84
CA THR A 57 -29.18 -27.45 2.64
C THR A 57 -28.63 -26.08 2.31
N SER A 58 -27.86 -25.50 3.20
CA SER A 58 -26.85 -24.51 2.88
C SER A 58 -25.49 -25.14 3.14
N ALA A 59 -24.85 -25.63 2.09
CA ALA A 59 -23.42 -25.94 2.16
C ALA A 59 -22.69 -24.66 2.59
N PRO A 60 -21.76 -24.70 3.56
CA PRO A 60 -20.95 -23.55 3.86
C PRO A 60 -20.19 -23.19 2.57
N GLU A 61 -20.41 -21.97 2.10
CA GLU A 61 -19.60 -21.33 1.09
C GLU A 61 -18.16 -21.48 1.57
N LYS A 62 -17.33 -22.19 0.80
CA LYS A 62 -15.90 -22.29 1.11
C LYS A 62 -15.35 -20.91 0.91
N ASP A 63 -15.08 -20.20 1.99
CA ASP A 63 -14.29 -18.98 1.95
C ASP A 63 -12.97 -19.31 1.26
N GLU A 64 -12.81 -18.86 0.02
CA GLU A 64 -11.54 -18.97 -0.66
C GLU A 64 -10.50 -18.14 0.11
N PRO A 65 -9.27 -18.64 0.25
CA PRO A 65 -8.24 -17.93 1.00
C PRO A 65 -7.98 -16.57 0.35
N ALA A 66 -7.90 -15.51 1.15
CA ALA A 66 -7.58 -14.17 0.69
C ALA A 66 -6.20 -14.13 0.01
N VAL A 67 -6.12 -13.42 -1.12
CA VAL A 67 -4.91 -13.31 -1.94
C VAL A 67 -4.10 -12.10 -1.49
N PRO A 68 -2.79 -12.22 -1.21
CA PRO A 68 -1.94 -11.07 -0.89
C PRO A 68 -1.96 -10.01 -2.00
N ALA A 69 -2.10 -8.73 -1.62
CA ALA A 69 -2.05 -7.62 -2.57
C ALA A 69 -0.66 -7.44 -3.18
N ASP A 70 0.36 -7.81 -2.43
CA ASP A 70 1.76 -7.82 -2.81
C ASP A 70 2.26 -9.25 -2.82
N ASP A 71 2.90 -9.65 -3.89
CA ASP A 71 3.77 -10.81 -3.90
C ASP A 71 5.20 -10.29 -3.69
N PHE A 72 5.66 -10.29 -2.44
CA PHE A 72 7.05 -9.96 -2.18
C PHE A 72 7.94 -11.02 -2.82
N HIS A 73 9.02 -10.60 -3.43
CA HIS A 73 9.92 -11.44 -4.22
C HIS A 73 10.52 -12.64 -3.45
N SER A 74 10.21 -12.77 -2.17
CA SER A 74 10.44 -13.97 -1.37
C SER A 74 9.53 -14.01 -0.14
N GLU A 75 9.13 -15.21 0.26
CA GLU A 75 8.39 -15.45 1.51
C GLU A 75 9.10 -14.84 2.73
N LEU A 76 10.43 -14.85 2.72
CA LEU A 76 11.23 -14.26 3.80
C LEU A 76 11.05 -12.75 3.89
N GLN A 77 10.97 -12.04 2.75
CA GLN A 77 10.71 -10.60 2.72
C GLN A 77 9.30 -10.31 3.23
N TYR A 78 8.31 -11.05 2.75
CA TYR A 78 6.94 -10.96 3.21
C TYR A 78 6.83 -11.13 4.73
N ASN A 79 7.38 -12.23 5.27
CA ASN A 79 7.37 -12.51 6.71
C ASN A 79 8.07 -11.41 7.52
N LYS A 80 9.18 -10.85 7.02
CA LYS A 80 9.89 -9.77 7.73
C LYS A 80 9.09 -8.47 7.77
N ILE A 81 8.34 -8.16 6.76
CA ILE A 81 7.48 -6.97 6.74
C ILE A 81 6.32 -7.14 7.71
N HIS A 82 5.77 -8.34 7.81
CA HIS A 82 4.64 -8.65 8.68
C HIS A 82 5.06 -9.04 10.11
N ASP A 83 6.36 -9.24 10.36
CA ASP A 83 6.88 -9.48 11.70
C ASP A 83 7.00 -8.15 12.47
N PRO A 84 6.29 -7.98 13.60
CA PRO A 84 6.39 -6.78 14.42
C PRO A 84 7.82 -6.52 14.96
N LYS A 85 8.69 -7.50 14.93
CA LYS A 85 10.10 -7.33 15.32
C LYS A 85 10.95 -6.72 14.23
N TYR A 86 10.58 -6.85 12.95
CA TYR A 86 11.22 -6.33 11.72
C TYR A 86 12.74 -6.08 11.80
N GLU A 87 13.42 -6.75 12.72
CA GLU A 87 14.87 -6.66 12.91
C GLU A 87 15.60 -7.13 11.64
N ASN A 88 16.61 -6.37 11.23
CA ASN A 88 17.45 -6.65 10.07
C ASN A 88 16.78 -6.55 8.69
N VAL A 89 15.69 -5.80 8.56
CA VAL A 89 15.02 -5.56 7.27
C VAL A 89 16.00 -4.98 6.22
N GLU A 90 16.93 -4.12 6.64
CA GLU A 90 17.95 -3.53 5.77
C GLU A 90 18.87 -4.54 5.09
N LYS A 91 18.93 -5.79 5.55
CA LYS A 91 19.73 -6.84 4.91
C LYS A 91 19.18 -7.28 3.56
N TYR A 92 17.90 -7.11 3.32
CA TYR A 92 17.22 -7.70 2.16
C TYR A 92 17.33 -6.85 0.91
N ALA A 93 17.24 -5.54 1.00
CA ALA A 93 17.26 -4.67 -0.17
C ALA A 93 18.46 -3.76 -0.25
N LYS A 94 18.80 -3.04 0.80
CA LYS A 94 19.91 -2.09 0.88
C LYS A 94 19.92 -1.03 -0.24
N GLY A 95 18.75 -0.64 -0.74
CA GLY A 95 18.62 0.36 -1.78
C GLY A 95 19.13 -0.03 -3.17
N LYS A 96 19.38 -1.31 -3.43
CA LYS A 96 19.95 -1.76 -4.70
C LYS A 96 18.95 -1.99 -5.82
N ARG A 97 17.72 -2.29 -5.50
CA ARG A 97 16.61 -2.49 -6.43
C ARG A 97 15.28 -2.15 -5.77
N GLU A 98 14.28 -1.90 -6.60
CA GLU A 98 12.92 -1.65 -6.16
C GLU A 98 12.22 -2.99 -5.89
N LEU A 99 12.18 -3.38 -4.62
CA LEU A 99 11.48 -4.58 -4.14
C LEU A 99 10.17 -4.22 -3.41
N SER A 100 9.86 -2.92 -3.28
CA SER A 100 8.59 -2.46 -2.73
C SER A 100 7.49 -2.40 -3.78
N ARG A 101 7.83 -2.61 -5.07
CA ARG A 101 6.87 -2.65 -6.15
C ARG A 101 6.03 -3.92 -6.05
N PRO A 102 4.69 -3.82 -5.99
CA PRO A 102 3.83 -5.01 -6.02
C PRO A 102 3.91 -5.69 -7.38
N ASP A 103 3.88 -7.02 -7.39
CA ASP A 103 3.77 -7.80 -8.63
C ASP A 103 2.33 -7.83 -9.17
N GLY A 104 1.36 -7.47 -8.35
CA GLY A 104 -0.06 -7.50 -8.69
C GLY A 104 -0.66 -8.90 -8.63
N ILE A 105 -1.98 -8.96 -8.67
CA ILE A 105 -2.76 -10.21 -8.64
C ILE A 105 -3.00 -10.67 -10.08
N LEU A 106 -2.66 -11.92 -10.38
CA LEU A 106 -2.88 -12.51 -11.68
C LEU A 106 -4.35 -12.94 -11.82
N LEU A 107 -5.04 -12.36 -12.79
CA LEU A 107 -6.34 -12.81 -13.27
C LEU A 107 -6.08 -13.76 -14.44
N ASP A 108 -6.20 -15.07 -14.23
CA ASP A 108 -5.97 -16.11 -15.22
C ASP A 108 -7.31 -16.69 -15.70
N PHE A 109 -7.63 -16.47 -16.96
CA PHE A 109 -8.85 -16.93 -17.60
C PHE A 109 -8.59 -17.99 -18.70
N SER A 110 -7.41 -18.61 -18.66
CA SER A 110 -7.07 -19.68 -19.61
C SER A 110 -7.98 -20.91 -19.51
N ALA A 111 -8.62 -21.11 -18.36
CA ALA A 111 -9.57 -22.20 -18.11
C ALA A 111 -11.03 -21.86 -18.47
N ASP A 112 -11.34 -20.61 -18.85
CA ASP A 112 -12.72 -20.18 -19.13
C ASP A 112 -13.27 -20.70 -20.48
N GLY A 113 -12.43 -21.39 -21.26
CA GLY A 113 -12.85 -21.98 -22.53
C GLY A 113 -13.09 -20.96 -23.65
N LEU A 114 -12.50 -19.79 -23.54
CA LEU A 114 -12.57 -18.74 -24.56
C LEU A 114 -11.94 -19.27 -25.88
N PRO A 115 -12.51 -18.95 -27.03
CA PRO A 115 -11.92 -19.33 -28.34
C PRO A 115 -10.58 -18.63 -28.54
N GLU A 116 -9.70 -19.25 -29.35
CA GLU A 116 -8.47 -18.58 -29.78
C GLU A 116 -8.80 -17.30 -30.54
N ALA A 117 -8.21 -16.20 -30.11
CA ALA A 117 -8.44 -14.87 -30.66
C ALA A 117 -7.12 -14.09 -30.79
N ALA A 118 -7.11 -13.06 -31.62
CA ALA A 118 -5.97 -12.19 -31.80
C ALA A 118 -5.70 -11.32 -30.53
N SER A 119 -6.74 -11.08 -29.75
CA SER A 119 -6.66 -10.37 -28.47
C SER A 119 -7.82 -10.75 -27.56
N TYR A 120 -7.64 -10.48 -26.29
CA TYR A 120 -8.64 -10.69 -25.24
C TYR A 120 -8.89 -9.37 -24.47
N THR A 121 -10.00 -9.36 -23.76
CA THR A 121 -10.43 -8.24 -22.91
C THR A 121 -10.76 -8.78 -21.54
N VAL A 122 -10.29 -8.10 -20.48
CA VAL A 122 -10.69 -8.35 -19.11
C VAL A 122 -11.41 -7.13 -18.54
N GLN A 123 -12.47 -7.37 -17.79
CA GLN A 123 -13.17 -6.36 -17.00
C GLN A 123 -13.07 -6.73 -15.53
N TYR A 124 -12.80 -5.73 -14.68
CA TYR A 124 -12.77 -5.93 -13.24
C TYR A 124 -13.37 -4.75 -12.50
N SER A 125 -13.97 -5.03 -11.33
CA SER A 125 -14.68 -4.06 -10.51
C SER A 125 -14.59 -4.45 -9.02
N ASP A 126 -14.80 -3.50 -8.12
CA ASP A 126 -14.98 -3.74 -6.69
C ASP A 126 -16.42 -4.14 -6.32
N ASN A 127 -17.33 -4.22 -7.29
CA ASN A 127 -18.70 -4.64 -7.10
C ASN A 127 -19.17 -5.63 -8.16
N ALA A 128 -20.05 -6.56 -7.77
CA ALA A 128 -20.55 -7.65 -8.61
C ALA A 128 -21.44 -7.18 -9.78
N SER A 129 -21.91 -5.93 -9.75
CA SER A 129 -22.69 -5.36 -10.86
C SER A 129 -21.83 -4.74 -11.95
N PHE A 130 -20.52 -4.73 -11.79
CA PHE A 130 -19.55 -4.13 -12.71
C PHE A 130 -19.86 -2.64 -13.01
N THR A 131 -20.48 -1.94 -12.09
CA THR A 131 -20.63 -0.49 -12.15
C THR A 131 -19.23 0.13 -12.06
N ASP A 132 -18.91 1.02 -12.99
CA ASP A 132 -17.60 1.66 -13.10
C ASP A 132 -16.42 0.66 -13.26
N ALA A 133 -16.68 -0.47 -13.93
CA ALA A 133 -15.66 -1.48 -14.20
C ALA A 133 -14.51 -0.91 -15.03
N VAL A 134 -13.29 -1.31 -14.66
CA VAL A 134 -12.11 -1.10 -15.50
C VAL A 134 -12.11 -2.15 -16.62
N THR A 135 -12.00 -1.69 -17.86
CA THR A 135 -11.88 -2.56 -19.04
C THR A 135 -10.48 -2.46 -19.62
N VAL A 136 -9.82 -3.59 -19.77
CA VAL A 136 -8.48 -3.69 -20.37
C VAL A 136 -8.59 -4.53 -21.63
N GLU A 137 -8.29 -3.92 -22.76
CA GLU A 137 -8.41 -4.53 -24.10
C GLU A 137 -7.03 -4.83 -24.69
N GLY A 138 -7.02 -5.68 -25.73
CA GLY A 138 -5.82 -5.94 -26.52
C GLY A 138 -4.82 -6.87 -25.83
N LEU A 139 -5.25 -7.68 -24.87
CA LEU A 139 -4.41 -8.70 -24.23
C LEU A 139 -4.07 -9.80 -25.22
N THR A 140 -2.80 -10.13 -25.36
CA THR A 140 -2.34 -11.22 -26.24
C THR A 140 -2.30 -12.59 -25.55
N GLU A 141 -2.44 -12.60 -24.23
CA GLU A 141 -2.47 -13.78 -23.38
C GLU A 141 -3.78 -13.85 -22.60
N GLN A 142 -4.19 -15.04 -22.20
CA GLN A 142 -5.41 -15.26 -21.42
C GLN A 142 -5.16 -15.00 -19.93
N ASN A 143 -4.48 -13.92 -19.62
CA ASN A 143 -4.25 -13.45 -18.24
C ASN A 143 -3.99 -11.95 -18.21
N TYR A 144 -4.17 -11.35 -17.02
CA TYR A 144 -3.86 -9.95 -16.75
C TYR A 144 -3.46 -9.76 -15.30
N ARG A 145 -2.45 -8.92 -15.03
CA ARG A 145 -2.06 -8.55 -13.65
C ARG A 145 -2.68 -7.24 -13.24
N VAL A 146 -3.55 -7.30 -12.24
CA VAL A 146 -4.15 -6.11 -11.62
C VAL A 146 -3.22 -5.59 -10.52
N LEU A 147 -2.93 -4.29 -10.58
CA LEU A 147 -2.08 -3.59 -9.61
C LEU A 147 -2.90 -2.65 -8.73
N ASN A 148 -2.31 -2.26 -7.61
CA ASN A 148 -2.79 -1.17 -6.75
C ASN A 148 -4.16 -1.41 -6.10
N LEU A 149 -4.55 -2.66 -5.90
CA LEU A 149 -5.76 -3.02 -5.19
C LEU A 149 -5.69 -2.58 -3.72
N LYS A 150 -6.84 -2.35 -3.11
CA LYS A 150 -6.93 -2.06 -1.67
C LYS A 150 -6.85 -3.37 -0.86
N LEU A 151 -6.26 -3.29 0.33
CA LEU A 151 -6.28 -4.39 1.29
C LEU A 151 -7.73 -4.67 1.71
N GLY A 152 -8.10 -5.95 1.82
CA GLY A 152 -9.45 -6.38 2.14
C GLY A 152 -10.48 -6.16 1.04
N GLN A 153 -10.08 -5.68 -0.14
CA GLN A 153 -10.99 -5.45 -1.25
C GLN A 153 -11.49 -6.76 -1.84
N LYS A 154 -12.80 -6.85 -2.08
CA LYS A 154 -13.35 -7.83 -3.00
C LYS A 154 -13.13 -7.34 -4.43
N LEU A 155 -12.72 -8.24 -5.30
CA LEU A 155 -12.55 -8.00 -6.72
C LEU A 155 -13.41 -8.99 -7.51
N PHE A 156 -14.27 -8.46 -8.37
CA PHE A 156 -15.02 -9.22 -9.34
C PHE A 156 -14.41 -9.00 -10.72
N TRP A 157 -14.23 -10.06 -11.47
CA TRP A 157 -13.65 -9.92 -12.80
C TRP A 157 -14.20 -10.96 -13.77
N ARG A 158 -14.12 -10.68 -15.06
CA ARG A 158 -14.57 -11.52 -16.15
C ARG A 158 -13.77 -11.22 -17.42
N ALA A 159 -13.73 -12.15 -18.35
CA ALA A 159 -12.96 -11.99 -19.58
C ALA A 159 -13.75 -12.44 -20.83
N GLY A 160 -13.30 -11.97 -21.98
CA GLY A 160 -13.86 -12.31 -23.28
C GLY A 160 -12.89 -12.01 -24.42
N THR A 161 -13.29 -12.26 -25.66
CA THR A 161 -12.50 -11.92 -26.85
C THR A 161 -12.61 -10.45 -27.24
N ASP A 162 -13.59 -9.74 -26.72
CA ASP A 162 -13.83 -8.31 -26.80
C ASP A 162 -14.67 -7.84 -25.61
N ALA A 163 -14.94 -6.55 -25.50
CA ALA A 163 -15.68 -5.97 -24.38
C ALA A 163 -17.10 -6.53 -24.24
N ALA A 164 -17.83 -6.74 -25.35
CA ALA A 164 -19.20 -7.27 -25.33
C ALA A 164 -19.22 -8.74 -24.88
N ASN A 165 -18.28 -9.56 -25.38
CA ASN A 165 -18.16 -10.96 -24.97
C ASN A 165 -17.67 -11.08 -23.52
N ALA A 166 -16.89 -10.12 -23.02
CA ALA A 166 -16.50 -10.08 -21.61
C ALA A 166 -17.70 -9.81 -20.69
N GLU A 167 -18.70 -9.05 -21.13
CA GLU A 167 -19.93 -8.81 -20.36
C GLU A 167 -20.73 -10.09 -20.11
N ASP A 168 -20.66 -11.03 -21.02
CA ASP A 168 -21.31 -12.35 -20.93
C ASP A 168 -20.38 -13.44 -20.34
N GLY A 169 -19.13 -13.08 -20.00
CA GLY A 169 -18.11 -13.99 -19.48
C GLY A 169 -18.40 -14.52 -18.08
N THR A 170 -17.71 -15.59 -17.72
CA THR A 170 -17.77 -16.14 -16.36
C THR A 170 -17.28 -15.08 -15.36
N VAL A 171 -18.09 -14.83 -14.34
CA VAL A 171 -17.71 -13.92 -13.25
C VAL A 171 -16.90 -14.69 -12.21
N HIS A 172 -15.72 -14.22 -11.95
CA HIS A 172 -14.83 -14.68 -10.88
C HIS A 172 -14.81 -13.67 -9.75
N GLU A 173 -14.58 -14.16 -8.54
CA GLU A 173 -14.43 -13.32 -7.33
C GLU A 173 -13.14 -13.71 -6.62
N LEU A 174 -12.47 -12.73 -6.04
CA LEU A 174 -11.39 -12.94 -5.09
C LEU A 174 -11.43 -11.86 -3.99
N THR A 175 -10.85 -12.15 -2.84
CA THR A 175 -10.67 -11.19 -1.76
C THR A 175 -9.19 -10.93 -1.55
N VAL A 176 -8.80 -9.67 -1.54
CA VAL A 176 -7.42 -9.25 -1.24
C VAL A 176 -7.17 -9.39 0.26
N ALA A 177 -6.02 -9.92 0.66
CA ALA A 177 -5.66 -10.03 2.07
C ALA A 177 -5.63 -8.66 2.76
N GLU A 178 -6.02 -8.61 4.03
CA GLU A 178 -6.08 -7.36 4.80
C GLU A 178 -4.72 -6.90 5.36
N GLN A 179 -3.69 -7.71 5.23
CA GLN A 179 -2.37 -7.43 5.79
C GLN A 179 -1.57 -6.51 4.87
N GLY A 180 -1.07 -5.41 5.43
CA GLY A 180 -0.29 -4.39 4.73
C GLY A 180 1.10 -4.21 5.31
N PRO A 181 1.94 -3.33 4.76
CA PRO A 181 1.56 -2.08 4.09
C PRO A 181 1.00 -2.27 2.68
N ARG A 182 0.13 -1.36 2.26
CA ARG A 182 -0.36 -1.32 0.88
C ARG A 182 0.65 -0.63 -0.02
N ASN A 183 1.45 -1.43 -0.70
CA ASN A 183 2.35 -0.92 -1.71
C ASN A 183 1.64 -0.66 -3.02
N LEU A 184 2.18 0.28 -3.78
CA LEU A 184 1.63 0.70 -5.06
C LEU A 184 2.73 0.74 -6.12
N PHE A 185 2.33 0.52 -7.35
CA PHE A 185 3.16 0.73 -8.50
C PHE A 185 2.74 2.00 -9.24
N ILE A 186 3.65 2.97 -9.31
CA ILE A 186 3.57 4.15 -10.16
C ILE A 186 4.86 4.17 -10.98
N ASP A 187 4.75 4.05 -12.29
CA ASP A 187 5.94 3.91 -13.14
C ASP A 187 6.82 5.17 -13.09
N GLY A 188 8.11 4.95 -12.90
CA GLY A 188 9.10 6.01 -12.69
C GLY A 188 9.15 6.57 -11.27
N VAL A 189 8.31 6.10 -10.33
CA VAL A 189 8.32 6.53 -8.93
C VAL A 189 8.68 5.37 -8.01
N SER A 190 9.58 5.62 -7.08
CA SER A 190 10.06 4.63 -6.10
C SER A 190 9.39 4.83 -4.73
N ASN A 191 9.43 3.79 -3.89
CA ASN A 191 9.01 3.85 -2.49
C ASN A 191 7.56 4.31 -2.32
N VAL A 192 6.66 3.82 -3.19
CA VAL A 192 5.25 4.23 -3.25
C VAL A 192 4.39 3.35 -2.36
N ARG A 193 3.62 3.95 -1.45
CA ARG A 193 2.60 3.23 -0.69
C ARG A 193 1.52 4.14 -0.15
N ASP A 194 0.35 3.56 0.06
CA ASP A 194 -0.74 4.13 0.81
C ASP A 194 -0.43 4.02 2.31
N ILE A 195 -0.73 5.04 3.08
CA ILE A 195 -0.59 5.02 4.54
C ILE A 195 -1.85 4.52 5.26
N GLY A 196 -2.89 4.16 4.51
CA GLY A 196 -4.12 3.54 5.04
C GLY A 196 -3.99 2.02 5.21
N GLY A 197 -5.02 1.44 5.82
CA GLY A 197 -5.12 -0.01 6.07
C GLY A 197 -4.68 -0.44 7.47
N TYR A 198 -3.98 0.40 8.22
CA TYR A 198 -3.60 0.12 9.61
C TYR A 198 -4.80 0.20 10.55
N ALA A 199 -4.78 -0.59 11.62
CA ALA A 199 -5.75 -0.49 12.70
C ALA A 199 -5.67 0.87 13.42
N SER A 200 -6.81 1.37 13.89
CA SER A 200 -6.90 2.58 14.69
C SER A 200 -7.41 2.26 16.10
N SER A 201 -6.70 2.70 17.12
CA SER A 201 -7.13 2.59 18.52
C SER A 201 -8.22 3.61 18.91
N LEU A 202 -8.60 4.51 18.01
CA LEU A 202 -9.65 5.52 18.26
C LEU A 202 -11.06 4.93 18.23
N VAL A 203 -11.24 3.82 17.50
CA VAL A 203 -12.53 3.13 17.32
C VAL A 203 -12.28 1.63 17.38
N GLU A 204 -13.08 0.89 18.14
CA GLU A 204 -13.02 -0.56 18.17
C GLU A 204 -13.27 -1.13 16.75
N GLY A 205 -12.31 -1.91 16.25
CA GLY A 205 -12.34 -2.44 14.87
C GLY A 205 -12.12 -1.41 13.77
N GLY A 206 -11.87 -0.14 14.14
CA GLY A 206 -11.63 0.93 13.18
C GLY A 206 -10.29 0.79 12.46
N LYS A 207 -10.25 1.27 11.21
CA LYS A 207 -9.05 1.30 10.37
C LYS A 207 -8.80 2.70 9.83
N ILE A 208 -7.55 2.98 9.49
CA ILE A 208 -7.17 4.15 8.73
C ILE A 208 -7.58 3.93 7.27
N ARG A 209 -8.41 4.83 6.73
CA ARG A 209 -8.95 4.70 5.37
C ARG A 209 -7.85 4.66 4.33
N GLN A 210 -7.97 3.73 3.40
CA GLN A 210 -7.09 3.61 2.26
C GLN A 210 -7.52 4.56 1.13
N GLY A 211 -6.54 4.96 0.32
CA GLY A 211 -6.81 5.77 -0.86
C GLY A 211 -6.90 7.28 -0.57
N LEU A 212 -6.46 7.74 0.59
CA LEU A 212 -6.51 9.15 0.96
C LEU A 212 -5.13 9.82 0.97
N TYR A 213 -4.13 9.14 1.51
CA TYR A 213 -2.79 9.69 1.65
C TYR A 213 -1.75 8.67 1.21
N TYR A 214 -0.92 9.11 0.29
CA TYR A 214 0.16 8.30 -0.26
C TYR A 214 1.50 8.93 0.09
N ARG A 215 2.49 8.09 0.35
CA ARG A 215 3.88 8.52 0.48
C ARG A 215 4.72 7.93 -0.64
N VAL A 216 5.58 8.76 -1.23
CA VAL A 216 6.40 8.40 -2.39
C VAL A 216 7.78 9.04 -2.29
N ALA A 217 8.77 8.52 -3.04
CA ALA A 217 9.99 9.25 -3.34
C ALA A 217 9.69 10.37 -4.35
N LYS A 218 10.68 11.23 -4.62
CA LYS A 218 10.56 12.29 -5.62
C LYS A 218 10.10 11.71 -6.96
N PRO A 219 9.12 12.32 -7.63
CA PRO A 219 8.61 11.84 -8.92
C PRO A 219 9.36 12.39 -10.13
N ASP A 220 10.62 12.77 -9.98
CA ASP A 220 11.42 13.41 -11.07
C ASP A 220 11.52 12.53 -12.33
N ASP A 221 11.44 11.21 -12.20
CA ASP A 221 11.54 10.24 -13.28
C ASP A 221 10.19 9.61 -13.67
N ILE A 222 9.07 10.22 -13.24
CA ILE A 222 7.72 9.71 -13.53
C ILE A 222 7.49 9.64 -15.04
N THR A 223 6.95 8.51 -15.50
CA THR A 223 6.60 8.32 -16.91
C THR A 223 5.16 8.75 -17.20
N GLU A 224 4.79 8.79 -18.50
CA GLU A 224 3.39 9.01 -18.90
C GLU A 224 2.44 7.96 -18.29
N ALA A 225 2.88 6.71 -18.19
CA ALA A 225 2.11 5.65 -17.54
C ALA A 225 1.96 5.90 -16.03
N GLY A 226 3.03 6.38 -15.36
CA GLY A 226 2.97 6.77 -13.96
C GLY A 226 2.05 7.96 -13.71
N MET A 227 2.07 8.97 -14.59
CA MET A 227 1.15 10.12 -14.53
C MET A 227 -0.31 9.68 -14.69
N ALA A 228 -0.58 8.78 -15.64
CA ALA A 228 -1.91 8.20 -15.84
C ALA A 228 -2.38 7.43 -14.59
N GLU A 229 -1.47 6.71 -13.92
CA GLU A 229 -1.78 5.99 -12.70
C GLU A 229 -2.09 6.94 -11.52
N ILE A 230 -1.36 8.05 -11.36
CA ILE A 230 -1.69 9.09 -10.37
C ILE A 230 -3.11 9.61 -10.58
N LEU A 231 -3.49 9.89 -11.83
CA LEU A 231 -4.84 10.34 -12.16
C LEU A 231 -5.89 9.24 -11.92
N ARG A 232 -5.58 7.98 -12.25
CA ARG A 232 -6.45 6.83 -11.98
C ARG A 232 -6.68 6.59 -10.48
N LEU A 233 -5.68 6.81 -9.65
CA LEU A 233 -5.80 6.78 -8.18
C LEU A 233 -6.62 7.98 -7.64
N GLY A 234 -7.04 8.89 -8.51
CA GLY A 234 -7.82 10.07 -8.16
C GLY A 234 -7.04 11.13 -7.38
N ILE A 235 -5.70 11.05 -7.37
CA ILE A 235 -4.84 11.97 -6.61
C ILE A 235 -5.06 13.40 -7.12
N ARG A 236 -5.33 14.32 -6.18
CA ARG A 236 -5.68 15.72 -6.46
C ARG A 236 -4.61 16.70 -6.06
N ARG A 237 -3.70 16.30 -5.16
CA ARG A 237 -2.67 17.20 -4.61
C ARG A 237 -1.35 16.51 -4.42
N GLU A 238 -0.30 17.23 -4.75
CA GLU A 238 1.09 16.96 -4.45
C GLU A 238 1.58 17.88 -3.33
N ILE A 239 2.21 17.30 -2.29
CA ILE A 239 2.91 18.05 -1.24
C ILE A 239 4.40 17.71 -1.34
N ASP A 240 5.20 18.67 -1.73
CA ASP A 240 6.65 18.55 -1.86
C ASP A 240 7.36 19.11 -0.64
N LEU A 241 8.05 18.23 0.11
CA LEU A 241 8.76 18.56 1.33
C LEU A 241 10.26 18.83 1.10
N ARG A 242 10.72 18.93 -0.14
CA ARG A 242 12.14 19.13 -0.46
C ARG A 242 12.60 20.55 -0.13
N ASP A 243 13.91 20.75 -0.19
CA ASP A 243 14.49 22.09 -0.13
C ASP A 243 13.91 22.96 -1.24
N ALA A 244 13.72 24.25 -0.97
CA ALA A 244 13.00 25.17 -1.86
C ALA A 244 13.58 25.25 -3.27
N ASP A 245 14.90 25.04 -3.42
CA ASP A 245 15.60 25.00 -4.71
C ASP A 245 15.40 23.71 -5.50
N GLN A 246 14.82 22.67 -4.86
CA GLN A 246 14.51 21.38 -5.45
C GLN A 246 13.04 21.23 -5.82
N CYS A 247 12.19 22.15 -5.39
CA CYS A 247 10.75 22.12 -5.61
C CYS A 247 10.43 22.59 -7.04
N ASN A 248 10.18 21.64 -7.94
CA ASN A 248 10.01 21.87 -9.37
C ASN A 248 8.61 21.48 -9.91
N GLY A 249 7.68 21.04 -9.05
CA GLY A 249 6.35 20.58 -9.46
C GLY A 249 5.43 21.66 -10.03
N PRO A 250 4.22 21.34 -10.48
CA PRO A 250 3.66 19.99 -10.42
C PRO A 250 4.29 19.04 -11.45
N TYR A 251 4.36 17.75 -11.11
CA TYR A 251 4.83 16.71 -12.05
C TYR A 251 3.71 16.14 -12.91
N VAL A 252 2.45 16.31 -12.49
CA VAL A 252 1.27 15.79 -13.18
C VAL A 252 0.28 16.91 -13.41
N ASP A 253 -0.07 17.15 -14.68
CA ASP A 253 -1.08 18.14 -15.04
C ASP A 253 -2.45 17.80 -14.42
N GLY A 254 -3.10 18.81 -13.85
CA GLY A 254 -4.38 18.65 -13.16
C GLY A 254 -4.25 18.29 -11.67
N VAL A 255 -3.05 17.98 -11.17
CA VAL A 255 -2.76 17.80 -9.75
C VAL A 255 -2.30 19.11 -9.14
N ALA A 256 -2.96 19.57 -8.08
CA ALA A 256 -2.57 20.80 -7.39
C ALA A 256 -1.24 20.61 -6.65
N TYR A 257 -0.31 21.55 -6.80
CA TYR A 257 1.02 21.48 -6.20
C TYR A 257 1.17 22.42 -5.02
N THR A 258 1.80 21.96 -3.96
CA THR A 258 2.17 22.78 -2.80
C THR A 258 3.56 22.38 -2.28
N ALA A 259 4.50 23.31 -2.34
CA ALA A 259 5.80 23.16 -1.67
C ALA A 259 5.69 23.55 -0.20
N VAL A 260 6.12 22.65 0.69
CA VAL A 260 6.30 22.90 2.12
C VAL A 260 7.71 22.50 2.49
N SER A 261 8.66 23.39 2.31
CA SER A 261 10.09 23.08 2.36
C SER A 261 10.55 22.76 3.80
N ILE A 262 11.03 21.54 3.97
CA ILE A 262 11.73 21.09 5.19
C ILE A 262 13.18 20.80 4.77
N PRO A 263 14.21 21.44 5.39
CA PRO A 263 15.59 21.28 5.02
C PRO A 263 16.06 19.82 5.01
N SER A 264 16.90 19.46 4.05
CA SER A 264 17.54 18.14 3.96
C SER A 264 18.42 17.85 5.19
N GLY A 265 18.59 16.56 5.53
CA GLY A 265 19.28 16.15 6.76
C GLY A 265 18.49 16.42 8.04
N THR A 266 17.19 16.73 7.92
CA THR A 266 16.29 16.79 9.07
C THR A 266 16.01 15.38 9.56
N GLU A 267 16.58 15.06 10.70
CA GLU A 267 16.36 13.81 11.42
C GLU A 267 15.05 13.92 12.25
N PRO A 268 14.46 12.79 12.64
CA PRO A 268 13.27 12.79 13.49
C PRO A 268 13.41 13.61 14.78
N THR A 269 14.62 13.73 15.31
CA THR A 269 14.90 14.56 16.50
C THR A 269 14.71 16.06 16.28
N ARG A 270 14.74 16.52 15.03
CA ARG A 270 14.47 17.93 14.68
C ARG A 270 13.00 18.25 14.45
N PHE A 271 12.13 17.32 14.70
CA PHE A 271 10.70 17.46 14.59
C PHE A 271 10.13 18.72 15.24
N GLU A 272 10.76 19.19 16.30
CA GLU A 272 10.28 20.31 17.11
C GLU A 272 10.51 21.69 16.49
N ALA A 273 11.21 21.77 15.34
CA ALA A 273 11.69 23.04 14.79
C ALA A 273 10.82 23.62 13.65
N PHE A 274 9.76 22.90 13.20
CA PHE A 274 9.03 23.22 11.96
C PHE A 274 7.55 23.51 12.21
N ASP A 275 7.25 24.38 13.17
CA ASP A 275 5.86 24.69 13.55
C ASP A 275 5.02 25.27 12.41
N ALA A 276 5.63 26.08 11.54
CA ALA A 276 4.93 26.69 10.41
C ALA A 276 4.60 25.65 9.33
N GLU A 277 5.55 24.75 9.07
CA GLU A 277 5.42 23.68 8.11
C GLU A 277 4.36 22.66 8.56
N TYR A 278 4.35 22.30 9.85
CA TYR A 278 3.29 21.43 10.39
C TYR A 278 1.92 22.04 10.25
N ARG A 279 1.75 23.31 10.61
CA ARG A 279 0.45 23.97 10.43
C ARG A 279 -0.01 23.93 8.98
N GLN A 280 0.90 24.17 8.04
CA GLN A 280 0.57 24.15 6.62
C GLN A 280 0.23 22.72 6.13
N ILE A 281 1.05 21.73 6.49
CA ILE A 281 0.84 20.32 6.10
C ILE A 281 -0.49 19.81 6.67
N PHE A 282 -0.74 20.02 7.98
CA PHE A 282 -1.96 19.53 8.61
C PHE A 282 -3.22 20.28 8.12
N ALA A 283 -3.09 21.55 7.73
CA ALA A 283 -4.17 22.27 7.08
C ALA A 283 -4.53 21.69 5.71
N LEU A 284 -3.53 21.24 4.94
CA LEU A 284 -3.73 20.57 3.64
C LEU A 284 -4.35 19.18 3.83
N ILE A 285 -3.89 18.44 4.83
CA ILE A 285 -4.39 17.09 5.17
C ILE A 285 -5.84 17.15 5.68
N ALA A 286 -6.19 18.15 6.48
CA ALA A 286 -7.56 18.34 6.99
C ALA A 286 -8.57 18.73 5.92
N ASN A 287 -8.13 19.15 4.74
CA ASN A 287 -9.01 19.53 3.64
C ASN A 287 -9.42 18.29 2.83
N ALA A 288 -10.61 17.75 3.08
CA ALA A 288 -11.15 16.61 2.36
C ALA A 288 -11.23 16.83 0.84
N ASP A 289 -11.47 18.05 0.37
CA ASP A 289 -11.50 18.37 -1.07
C ASP A 289 -10.12 18.30 -1.72
N ALA A 290 -9.05 18.38 -0.91
CA ALA A 290 -7.70 18.21 -1.40
C ALA A 290 -7.27 16.74 -1.56
N ALA A 291 -7.95 15.82 -0.89
CA ALA A 291 -7.66 14.39 -0.96
C ALA A 291 -8.21 13.74 -2.24
N PRO A 292 -7.62 12.67 -2.74
CA PRO A 292 -6.39 12.04 -2.26
C PRO A 292 -5.12 12.89 -2.50
N VAL A 293 -4.15 12.74 -1.59
CA VAL A 293 -2.90 13.50 -1.59
C VAL A 293 -1.71 12.55 -1.64
N TYR A 294 -0.68 12.87 -2.43
CA TYR A 294 0.62 12.27 -2.19
C TYR A 294 1.60 13.30 -1.63
N LEU A 295 2.42 12.84 -0.68
CA LEU A 295 3.48 13.66 -0.13
C LEU A 295 4.84 12.99 -0.34
N HIS A 296 5.84 13.77 -0.64
CA HIS A 296 7.17 13.29 -0.91
C HIS A 296 8.27 14.24 -0.40
N CYS A 297 9.44 13.66 -0.25
CA CYS A 297 10.70 14.39 -0.21
C CYS A 297 11.62 13.78 -1.28
N THR A 298 12.93 13.78 -1.10
CA THR A 298 13.83 13.13 -2.07
C THR A 298 13.65 11.60 -2.07
N ALA A 299 13.77 10.96 -0.91
CA ALA A 299 13.64 9.51 -0.77
C ALA A 299 12.23 9.03 -0.40
N GLY A 300 11.30 9.92 -0.08
CA GLY A 300 10.02 9.55 0.50
C GLY A 300 10.13 8.86 1.86
N ALA A 301 11.28 8.99 2.52
CA ALA A 301 11.63 8.26 3.74
C ALA A 301 11.58 9.16 4.99
N ASP A 302 12.52 10.10 5.12
CA ASP A 302 12.77 10.79 6.39
C ASP A 302 11.79 11.94 6.64
N ARG A 303 11.83 13.03 5.87
CA ARG A 303 10.88 14.16 5.97
C ARG A 303 9.44 13.69 5.79
N THR A 304 9.20 12.88 4.78
CA THR A 304 7.91 12.23 4.53
C THR A 304 7.53 11.30 5.68
N GLY A 305 8.49 10.52 6.20
CA GLY A 305 8.28 9.61 7.33
C GLY A 305 7.88 10.32 8.60
N ILE A 306 8.42 11.50 8.86
CA ILE A 306 8.05 12.35 9.99
C ILE A 306 6.57 12.77 9.89
N CYS A 307 6.17 13.30 8.75
CA CYS A 307 4.77 13.69 8.54
C CYS A 307 3.82 12.48 8.65
N THR A 308 4.21 11.35 8.07
CA THR A 308 3.46 10.09 8.16
C THR A 308 3.35 9.62 9.60
N PHE A 309 4.47 9.65 10.37
CA PHE A 309 4.47 9.29 11.79
C PHE A 309 3.41 10.06 12.57
N MET A 310 3.39 11.38 12.41
CA MET A 310 2.44 12.23 13.14
C MET A 310 1.00 11.96 12.71
N LEU A 311 0.75 11.84 11.41
CA LEU A 311 -0.59 11.57 10.88
C LEU A 311 -1.11 10.21 11.39
N LEU A 312 -0.30 9.17 11.29
CA LEU A 312 -0.68 7.84 11.79
C LEU A 312 -0.89 7.85 13.31
N THR A 313 -0.03 8.55 14.06
CA THR A 313 -0.17 8.63 15.53
C THR A 313 -1.47 9.33 15.94
N VAL A 314 -1.80 10.49 15.34
CA VAL A 314 -3.06 11.19 15.69
C VAL A 314 -4.30 10.43 15.25
N CYS A 315 -4.17 9.57 14.26
CA CYS A 315 -5.23 8.67 13.79
C CYS A 315 -5.26 7.32 14.55
N GLY A 316 -4.46 7.16 15.60
CA GLY A 316 -4.52 6.02 16.51
C GLY A 316 -3.81 4.75 16.06
N ALA A 317 -2.90 4.83 15.07
CA ALA A 317 -2.04 3.71 14.72
C ALA A 317 -1.05 3.39 15.85
N GLU A 318 -0.73 2.11 16.00
CA GLU A 318 0.25 1.65 16.98
C GLU A 318 1.69 1.91 16.50
N TYR A 319 2.61 2.06 17.48
CA TYR A 319 4.00 2.35 17.19
C TYR A 319 4.65 1.35 16.22
N ASP A 320 4.34 0.06 16.40
CA ASP A 320 4.95 -1.01 15.60
C ASP A 320 4.52 -0.94 14.13
N ASP A 321 3.28 -0.54 13.84
CA ASP A 321 2.80 -0.32 12.48
C ASP A 321 3.50 0.89 11.84
N ILE A 322 3.64 1.99 12.58
CA ILE A 322 4.30 3.20 12.11
C ILE A 322 5.79 2.94 11.83
N ALA A 323 6.46 2.22 12.72
CA ALA A 323 7.87 1.85 12.55
C ALA A 323 8.07 0.90 11.35
N ARG A 324 7.14 -0.04 11.17
CA ARG A 324 7.12 -0.95 10.03
C ARG A 324 6.95 -0.19 8.72
N ASP A 325 5.99 0.75 8.65
CA ASP A 325 5.83 1.62 7.49
C ASP A 325 7.13 2.35 7.14
N TYR A 326 7.80 2.94 8.13
CA TYR A 326 9.07 3.63 7.89
C TYR A 326 10.15 2.69 7.33
N LEU A 327 10.35 1.54 7.97
CA LEU A 327 11.39 0.56 7.59
C LEU A 327 11.12 -0.11 6.25
N PHE A 328 9.87 -0.08 5.78
CA PHE A 328 9.50 -0.60 4.46
C PHE A 328 10.30 0.07 3.34
N THR A 329 10.76 1.31 3.54
CA THR A 329 11.69 2.00 2.62
C THR A 329 12.92 1.17 2.26
N ASN A 330 13.33 0.21 3.11
CA ASN A 330 14.46 -0.67 2.83
C ASN A 330 14.27 -1.60 1.63
N PHE A 331 13.02 -1.81 1.21
CA PHE A 331 12.69 -2.60 0.02
C PHE A 331 12.65 -1.77 -1.27
N SER A 332 12.85 -0.46 -1.17
CA SER A 332 12.93 0.43 -2.33
C SER A 332 14.39 0.74 -2.71
N THR A 333 14.57 1.34 -3.88
CA THR A 333 15.86 1.90 -4.30
C THR A 333 16.32 3.04 -3.38
N GLN A 334 15.44 3.56 -2.55
CA GLN A 334 15.69 4.63 -1.57
C GLN A 334 16.18 4.09 -0.20
N GLY A 335 16.37 2.76 -0.05
CA GLY A 335 17.03 2.15 1.12
C GLY A 335 18.42 2.77 1.34
N SER A 336 19.14 2.54 2.38
CA SER A 336 18.89 1.69 3.53
C SER A 336 18.53 2.56 4.73
N ARG A 337 17.55 2.12 5.50
CA ARG A 337 17.21 2.73 6.78
C ARG A 337 17.55 1.75 7.88
N VAL A 338 18.27 2.24 8.87
CA VAL A 338 18.72 1.41 9.99
C VAL A 338 17.75 1.53 11.16
N SER A 339 17.73 0.52 12.01
CA SER A 339 16.93 0.51 13.23
C SER A 339 17.19 1.70 14.18
N ASN A 340 18.30 2.40 14.01
CA ASN A 340 18.60 3.61 14.77
C ASN A 340 17.54 4.71 14.53
N TYR A 341 17.03 4.86 13.31
CA TYR A 341 15.95 5.81 13.04
C TYR A 341 14.66 5.42 13.75
N THR A 342 14.37 4.13 13.88
CA THR A 342 13.23 3.68 14.70
C THR A 342 13.44 3.98 16.17
N SER A 343 14.69 4.00 16.67
CA SER A 343 14.99 4.43 18.04
C SER A 343 14.68 5.91 18.27
N GLU A 344 14.85 6.76 17.25
CA GLU A 344 14.49 8.18 17.31
C GLU A 344 12.97 8.37 17.29
N PHE A 345 12.23 7.66 16.44
CA PHE A 345 10.77 7.62 16.51
C PHE A 345 10.28 7.10 17.85
N LYS A 346 10.94 6.10 18.43
CA LYS A 346 10.61 5.59 19.77
C LYS A 346 10.86 6.61 20.87
N GLN A 347 11.93 7.41 20.78
CA GLN A 347 12.17 8.52 21.70
C GLN A 347 11.06 9.57 21.58
N TRP A 348 10.67 9.87 20.36
CA TRP A 348 9.60 10.80 20.06
C TRP A 348 8.25 10.29 20.59
N TRP A 349 7.92 9.04 20.36
CA TRP A 349 6.74 8.38 20.93
C TRP A 349 6.69 8.52 22.46
N LYS A 350 7.83 8.40 23.13
CA LYS A 350 7.94 8.64 24.57
C LYS A 350 7.76 10.10 24.96
N LYS A 351 8.28 11.04 24.15
CA LYS A 351 8.10 12.47 24.43
C LYS A 351 6.64 12.90 24.43
N LEU A 352 5.80 12.25 23.66
CA LEU A 352 4.35 12.49 23.67
C LEU A 352 3.74 12.25 25.06
N ASP A 353 4.35 11.46 25.92
CA ASP A 353 3.86 11.24 27.30
C ASP A 353 3.90 12.50 28.19
N ALA A 354 4.61 13.53 27.77
CA ALA A 354 4.62 14.83 28.44
C ALA A 354 3.41 15.71 28.09
N PHE A 355 2.57 15.29 27.14
CA PHE A 355 1.40 16.05 26.70
C PHE A 355 0.11 15.45 27.27
N GLU A 356 -0.92 16.30 27.38
CA GLU A 356 -2.23 15.90 27.90
C GLU A 356 -2.95 14.95 26.95
N GLY A 357 -3.69 13.99 27.50
CA GLY A 357 -4.50 13.01 26.77
C GLY A 357 -4.42 11.62 27.38
N ASP A 358 -5.48 10.84 27.17
CA ASP A 358 -5.58 9.48 27.69
C ASP A 358 -4.83 8.46 26.82
N THR A 359 -4.81 8.69 25.52
CA THR A 359 -4.17 7.84 24.53
C THR A 359 -2.95 8.52 23.89
N LYS A 360 -2.12 7.74 23.17
CA LYS A 360 -1.04 8.32 22.36
C LYS A 360 -1.57 9.26 21.26
N ALA A 361 -2.71 8.92 20.69
CA ALA A 361 -3.37 9.76 19.70
C ALA A 361 -3.76 11.13 20.28
N ASP A 362 -4.31 11.16 21.50
CA ASP A 362 -4.69 12.41 22.17
C ASP A 362 -3.46 13.24 22.58
N LYS A 363 -2.42 12.59 23.08
CA LYS A 363 -1.14 13.24 23.37
C LYS A 363 -0.50 13.84 22.13
N ALA A 364 -0.58 13.14 20.99
CA ALA A 364 -0.11 13.64 19.69
C ALA A 364 -0.98 14.83 19.21
N LYS A 365 -2.30 14.79 19.40
CA LYS A 365 -3.17 15.94 19.16
C LYS A 365 -2.74 17.13 19.99
N SER A 366 -2.55 16.95 21.32
CA SER A 366 -2.13 18.02 22.22
C SER A 366 -0.77 18.60 21.82
N TRP A 367 0.16 17.75 21.35
CA TRP A 367 1.42 18.23 20.80
C TRP A 367 1.22 19.07 19.53
N LEU A 368 0.43 18.62 18.56
CA LEU A 368 0.13 19.38 17.33
C LEU A 368 -0.51 20.74 17.67
N VAL A 369 -1.41 20.76 18.64
CA VAL A 369 -2.03 22.01 19.12
C VAL A 369 -0.97 22.95 19.71
N SER A 370 -0.01 22.43 20.47
CA SER A 370 1.12 23.23 20.97
C SER A 370 2.00 23.83 19.87
N LYS A 371 1.97 23.21 18.65
CA LYS A 371 2.64 23.71 17.45
C LYS A 371 1.77 24.67 16.63
N GLY A 372 0.57 24.95 17.11
CA GLY A 372 -0.38 25.88 16.51
C GLY A 372 -1.28 25.28 15.41
N VAL A 373 -1.39 23.95 15.34
CA VAL A 373 -2.42 23.27 14.55
C VAL A 373 -3.74 23.38 15.34
N PRO A 374 -4.83 23.92 14.79
CA PRO A 374 -6.11 24.00 15.49
C PRO A 374 -6.62 22.62 15.93
N ALA A 375 -7.16 22.51 17.13
CA ALA A 375 -7.67 21.25 17.66
C ALA A 375 -8.80 20.68 16.80
N GLU A 376 -9.70 21.54 16.29
CA GLU A 376 -10.76 21.18 15.38
C GLU A 376 -10.23 20.59 14.06
N GLN A 377 -9.08 21.04 13.60
CA GLN A 377 -8.45 20.55 12.38
C GLN A 377 -7.94 19.11 12.57
N VAL A 378 -7.41 18.79 13.75
CA VAL A 378 -7.01 17.42 14.08
C VAL A 378 -8.23 16.50 14.17
N GLU A 379 -9.33 16.98 14.74
CA GLU A 379 -10.58 16.20 14.77
C GLU A 379 -11.15 15.98 13.37
N THR A 380 -11.15 16.99 12.52
CA THR A 380 -11.54 16.83 11.10
C THR A 380 -10.69 15.76 10.39
N ILE A 381 -9.37 15.71 10.66
CA ILE A 381 -8.51 14.66 10.13
C ILE A 381 -8.95 13.29 10.63
N ARG A 382 -9.20 13.13 11.93
CA ARG A 382 -9.64 11.87 12.52
C ARG A 382 -10.97 11.39 11.91
N GLU A 383 -11.97 12.26 11.81
CA GLU A 383 -13.28 11.95 11.21
C GLU A 383 -13.17 11.53 9.74
N PHE A 384 -12.30 12.19 9.00
CA PHE A 384 -12.11 11.91 7.59
C PHE A 384 -11.26 10.66 7.35
N VAL A 385 -10.23 10.43 8.17
CA VAL A 385 -9.20 9.40 7.96
C VAL A 385 -9.54 8.08 8.67
N VAL A 386 -10.23 8.11 9.82
CA VAL A 386 -10.50 6.90 10.60
C VAL A 386 -11.92 6.42 10.37
N GLU A 387 -12.06 5.16 10.01
CA GLU A 387 -13.36 4.53 9.79
C GLU A 387 -14.17 4.48 11.10
N GLY A 388 -15.42 4.98 11.03
CA GLY A 388 -16.33 4.96 12.17
C GLY A 388 -16.04 5.98 13.26
N TYR A 389 -14.99 6.80 13.14
CA TYR A 389 -14.71 7.85 14.12
C TYR A 389 -15.65 9.05 13.93
N THR A 390 -16.14 9.59 15.05
CA THR A 390 -16.91 10.84 15.11
C THR A 390 -16.38 11.63 16.29
N ALA A 391 -16.05 12.92 16.09
CA ALA A 391 -15.65 13.79 17.15
C ALA A 391 -16.80 13.99 18.16
N SER A 392 -16.49 13.95 19.44
CA SER A 392 -17.44 14.13 20.55
C SER A 392 -17.69 15.59 20.87
#